data_e3dfa3b0faeeb7f86d6f3a2a05d7ce38
#
_entry.id   e3dfa3b0faeeb7f86d6f3a2a05d7ce38
#
_cell.length_a   1.000
_cell.length_b   1.000
_cell.length_c   1.000
_cell.angle_alpha   90.00
_cell.angle_beta   90.00
_cell.angle_gamma   90.00
#
_symmetry.space_group_name_H-M   'P 1'
#
loop_
_entity.id
_entity.type
_entity.pdbx_description
1 polymer ?
#
loop_
_entity_poly.entity_id
_entity_poly.type
_entity_poly.pdbx_seq_one_letter_code
_entity_poly.pdbx_strand_id
1 'polypeptide(L)'
;MPLVVGLRDLMIDPRRLVVLAAFALLALNPGLAAASPAKSKPAAITSVAPPPPEPPAEPLPPPKIYLFRGAMGPFFSTGIDRLSEKLTKAGFSADVYEFTLCRLIGNRAIASYKESPAPIVLIGHSMGGLCSVLISEMAAKENIPISLVITIDPAHATDDVPLNVERFINIFLSDSVLGGGDVVAVPGFRGHYASYDLKLNSRVSHINIEKSDDIHRQIVDMVTQLPRIQVQTQADAVPLRYLVPADTLVELWDSGVRLPVRAGDTMESISATHRVPVWAILQSNSLPENATLTPGQSIIVPRHLTPPEAAAAMAVPPPAAPSGRKK
;
A
#
# COMPACT_ATOMS: atom_id res chain seq x y z
N MET A 1 -29.25 14.38 -49.23
CA MET A 1 -30.20 14.35 -48.11
C MET A 1 -29.42 14.61 -46.81
N PRO A 2 -29.86 15.57 -46.00
CA PRO A 2 -28.96 16.34 -45.15
C PRO A 2 -28.66 15.74 -43.77
N LEU A 3 -27.45 16.07 -43.33
CA LEU A 3 -26.96 15.97 -41.93
C LEU A 3 -27.92 16.75 -40.99
N VAL A 4 -28.32 16.09 -39.91
CA VAL A 4 -28.89 16.77 -38.74
C VAL A 4 -27.86 16.67 -37.64
N VAL A 5 -27.14 17.74 -37.41
CA VAL A 5 -26.28 17.95 -36.22
C VAL A 5 -27.18 18.45 -35.11
N GLY A 6 -27.37 17.63 -34.09
CA GLY A 6 -28.08 17.99 -32.85
C GLY A 6 -27.20 18.86 -31.94
N LEU A 7 -27.59 20.13 -31.83
CA LEU A 7 -27.13 21.03 -30.74
C LEU A 7 -27.76 20.55 -29.42
N ARG A 8 -26.96 19.95 -28.54
CA ARG A 8 -27.30 19.83 -27.11
C ARG A 8 -26.03 19.97 -26.28
N ASP A 9 -26.22 20.77 -25.23
CA ASP A 9 -25.37 20.90 -24.04
C ASP A 9 -24.22 21.92 -24.04
N LEU A 10 -24.68 23.19 -24.11
CA LEU A 10 -23.99 24.28 -23.44
C LEU A 10 -24.76 24.59 -22.11
N MET A 11 -24.64 23.77 -21.11
CA MET A 11 -25.05 24.12 -19.73
C MET A 11 -23.84 24.68 -19.00
N ILE A 12 -23.84 25.99 -18.86
CA ILE A 12 -22.89 26.72 -18.04
C ILE A 12 -23.25 26.45 -16.56
N ASP A 13 -22.38 25.80 -15.81
CA ASP A 13 -22.51 25.57 -14.38
C ASP A 13 -22.54 26.92 -13.62
N PRO A 14 -23.62 27.27 -12.90
CA PRO A 14 -23.77 28.54 -12.21
C PRO A 14 -22.86 28.69 -10.97
N ARG A 15 -22.00 27.73 -10.64
CA ARG A 15 -21.09 27.77 -9.49
C ARG A 15 -19.71 28.40 -9.77
N ARG A 16 -19.45 28.88 -10.99
CA ARG A 16 -18.19 29.51 -11.38
C ARG A 16 -18.18 31.03 -11.42
N LEU A 17 -19.20 31.70 -10.88
CA LEU A 17 -19.35 33.16 -10.97
C LEU A 17 -19.25 33.90 -9.63
N VAL A 18 -18.45 33.45 -8.68
CA VAL A 18 -18.23 34.17 -7.38
C VAL A 18 -16.74 34.20 -7.00
N VAL A 19 -15.84 34.60 -7.87
CA VAL A 19 -14.46 34.94 -7.49
C VAL A 19 -13.87 36.04 -8.40
N LEU A 20 -14.58 37.14 -8.61
CA LEU A 20 -14.00 38.32 -9.29
C LEU A 20 -14.64 39.64 -8.84
N ALA A 21 -14.69 39.88 -7.50
CA ALA A 21 -15.07 41.19 -6.97
C ALA A 21 -14.50 41.42 -5.55
N ALA A 22 -13.17 41.43 -5.40
CA ALA A 22 -12.51 41.90 -4.16
C ALA A 22 -11.07 42.35 -4.40
N PHE A 23 -10.83 43.21 -5.39
CA PHE A 23 -9.57 43.94 -5.53
C PHE A 23 -9.80 45.35 -6.07
N ALA A 24 -10.37 46.21 -5.27
CA ALA A 24 -10.29 47.65 -5.48
C ALA A 24 -10.85 48.39 -4.26
N LEU A 25 -10.04 48.66 -3.25
CA LEU A 25 -10.21 49.76 -2.27
C LEU A 25 -9.14 49.62 -1.18
N LEU A 26 -7.91 50.10 -1.46
CA LEU A 26 -6.94 50.51 -0.44
C LEU A 26 -5.83 51.34 -1.11
N ALA A 27 -6.17 52.54 -1.45
CA ALA A 27 -5.19 53.60 -1.73
C ALA A 27 -5.80 54.90 -1.21
N LEU A 28 -5.28 55.37 -0.09
CA LEU A 28 -5.21 56.75 0.35
C LEU A 28 -5.15 56.83 1.88
N ASN A 29 -3.92 56.80 2.42
CA ASN A 29 -3.63 57.45 3.68
C ASN A 29 -2.17 57.93 3.65
N PRO A 30 -1.92 59.25 3.52
CA PRO A 30 -0.61 59.84 3.70
C PRO A 30 -0.47 60.33 5.13
N GLY A 31 0.45 59.76 5.87
CA GLY A 31 0.85 60.36 7.14
C GLY A 31 1.22 59.38 8.23
N LEU A 32 2.43 58.85 8.20
CA LEU A 32 3.09 58.42 9.44
C LEU A 32 4.58 58.69 9.33
N ALA A 33 5.00 59.54 10.25
CA ALA A 33 6.36 60.05 10.44
C ALA A 33 7.37 58.92 10.67
N ALA A 34 8.57 59.10 10.11
CA ALA A 34 9.73 58.26 10.30
C ALA A 34 10.16 58.24 11.79
N ALA A 35 10.01 57.07 12.43
CA ALA A 35 10.64 56.75 13.70
C ALA A 35 11.97 56.02 13.43
N SER A 36 13.07 56.55 13.95
CA SER A 36 14.41 55.94 13.89
C SER A 36 14.45 54.53 14.49
N PRO A 37 15.24 53.59 13.94
CA PRO A 37 15.32 52.24 14.45
C PRO A 37 16.07 52.20 15.77
N ALA A 38 15.39 51.87 16.84
CA ALA A 38 16.00 51.48 18.11
C ALA A 38 16.81 50.19 17.92
N LYS A 39 18.10 50.22 18.33
CA LYS A 39 18.98 49.05 18.36
C LYS A 39 18.42 48.03 19.35
N SER A 40 17.71 47.00 18.87
CA SER A 40 17.33 45.83 19.66
C SER A 40 18.57 44.96 19.92
N LYS A 41 18.86 44.73 21.19
CA LYS A 41 19.83 43.73 21.64
C LYS A 41 19.41 42.35 21.11
N PRO A 42 20.35 41.48 20.64
CA PRO A 42 19.99 40.12 20.25
C PRO A 42 19.41 39.38 21.47
N ALA A 43 18.19 38.88 21.34
CA ALA A 43 17.62 37.94 22.30
C ALA A 43 18.46 36.65 22.28
N ALA A 44 18.92 36.24 23.45
CA ALA A 44 19.59 34.96 23.60
C ALA A 44 18.65 33.85 23.12
N ILE A 45 19.06 33.09 22.11
CA ILE A 45 18.35 31.87 21.66
C ILE A 45 18.51 30.86 22.79
N THR A 46 17.49 30.73 23.63
CA THR A 46 17.43 29.66 24.61
C THR A 46 17.29 28.36 23.81
N SER A 47 18.36 27.59 23.78
CA SER A 47 18.34 26.24 23.22
C SER A 47 17.32 25.42 24.00
N VAL A 48 16.14 25.21 23.41
CA VAL A 48 15.17 24.23 23.93
C VAL A 48 15.78 22.86 23.69
N ALA A 49 16.06 22.14 24.78
CA ALA A 49 16.52 20.77 24.68
C ALA A 49 15.50 19.94 23.84
N PRO A 50 15.96 19.03 22.97
CA PRO A 50 15.05 18.19 22.22
C PRO A 50 14.14 17.43 23.19
N PRO A 51 12.87 17.24 22.87
CA PRO A 51 11.97 16.44 23.70
C PRO A 51 12.59 15.04 23.92
N PRO A 52 12.38 14.45 25.10
CA PRO A 52 12.86 13.09 25.36
C PRO A 52 12.29 12.15 24.28
N PRO A 53 13.06 11.12 23.87
CA PRO A 53 12.57 10.15 22.89
C PRO A 53 11.26 9.54 23.40
N GLU A 54 10.25 9.51 22.53
CA GLU A 54 9.00 8.84 22.85
C GLU A 54 9.29 7.38 23.22
N PRO A 55 8.64 6.85 24.26
CA PRO A 55 8.78 5.44 24.60
C PRO A 55 8.43 4.58 23.38
N PRO A 56 9.11 3.44 23.18
CA PRO A 56 8.79 2.54 22.07
C PRO A 56 7.28 2.22 22.10
N ALA A 57 6.60 2.40 20.99
CA ALA A 57 5.19 2.07 20.89
C ALA A 57 5.00 0.58 21.26
N GLU A 58 4.00 0.28 22.07
CA GLU A 58 3.67 -1.11 22.41
C GLU A 58 3.37 -1.89 21.13
N PRO A 59 3.84 -3.14 21.01
CA PRO A 59 3.57 -3.95 19.84
C PRO A 59 2.06 -4.16 19.68
N LEU A 60 1.55 -3.99 18.46
CA LEU A 60 0.15 -4.24 18.16
C LEU A 60 -0.21 -5.70 18.47
N PRO A 61 -1.45 -6.00 18.86
CA PRO A 61 -1.92 -7.36 19.02
C PRO A 61 -1.77 -8.14 17.69
N PRO A 62 -1.66 -9.48 17.76
CA PRO A 62 -1.59 -10.30 16.56
C PRO A 62 -2.77 -10.03 15.62
N PRO A 63 -2.55 -9.97 14.29
CA PRO A 63 -3.62 -9.72 13.33
C PRO A 63 -4.63 -10.86 13.29
N LYS A 64 -5.90 -10.52 13.05
CA LYS A 64 -6.97 -11.47 12.71
C LYS A 64 -7.02 -11.60 11.19
N ILE A 65 -6.80 -12.82 10.68
CA ILE A 65 -6.62 -13.08 9.26
C ILE A 65 -7.80 -13.88 8.73
N TYR A 66 -8.46 -13.34 7.72
CA TYR A 66 -9.59 -13.95 7.04
C TYR A 66 -9.21 -14.22 5.58
N LEU A 67 -9.25 -15.48 5.18
CA LEU A 67 -8.94 -15.90 3.82
C LEU A 67 -10.22 -16.34 3.11
N PHE A 68 -10.36 -16.00 1.82
CA PHE A 68 -11.55 -16.30 1.04
C PHE A 68 -11.21 -17.05 -0.24
N ARG A 69 -11.80 -18.22 -0.41
CA ARG A 69 -11.73 -18.97 -1.66
C ARG A 69 -12.59 -18.32 -2.74
N GLY A 70 -12.24 -18.57 -3.99
CA GLY A 70 -13.05 -18.21 -5.14
C GLY A 70 -14.25 -19.15 -5.35
N ALA A 71 -14.93 -19.00 -6.47
CA ALA A 71 -15.99 -19.90 -6.87
C ALA A 71 -15.47 -21.33 -7.01
N MET A 72 -16.27 -22.32 -6.58
CA MET A 72 -15.88 -23.73 -6.52
C MET A 72 -14.58 -23.97 -5.73
N GLY A 73 -14.39 -23.19 -4.66
CA GLY A 73 -13.19 -23.09 -3.84
C GLY A 73 -12.53 -24.41 -3.46
N PRO A 74 -13.26 -25.44 -2.97
CA PRO A 74 -12.67 -26.71 -2.56
C PRO A 74 -11.92 -27.45 -3.69
N PHE A 75 -12.20 -27.11 -4.94
CA PHE A 75 -11.56 -27.74 -6.11
C PHE A 75 -10.48 -26.86 -6.76
N PHE A 76 -10.71 -25.54 -6.84
CA PHE A 76 -9.87 -24.63 -7.62
C PHE A 76 -9.09 -23.60 -6.81
N SER A 77 -9.41 -23.38 -5.54
CA SER A 77 -8.72 -22.40 -4.68
C SER A 77 -8.00 -23.08 -3.49
N THR A 78 -7.43 -24.25 -3.70
CA THR A 78 -6.76 -25.04 -2.65
C THR A 78 -5.44 -24.41 -2.18
N GLY A 79 -4.86 -23.48 -2.93
CA GLY A 79 -3.69 -22.71 -2.51
C GLY A 79 -4.02 -21.75 -1.37
N ILE A 80 -5.25 -21.26 -1.29
CA ILE A 80 -5.71 -20.45 -0.15
C ILE A 80 -5.66 -21.26 1.16
N ASP A 81 -6.01 -22.56 1.10
CA ASP A 81 -5.86 -23.46 2.26
C ASP A 81 -4.41 -23.64 2.66
N ARG A 82 -3.53 -23.87 1.68
CA ARG A 82 -2.08 -23.98 1.92
C ARG A 82 -1.47 -22.68 2.47
N LEU A 83 -1.96 -21.54 2.03
CA LEU A 83 -1.55 -20.24 2.59
C LEU A 83 -1.97 -20.12 4.06
N SER A 84 -3.22 -20.49 4.38
CA SER A 84 -3.72 -20.55 5.76
C SER A 84 -2.85 -21.46 6.64
N GLU A 85 -2.49 -22.66 6.17
CA GLU A 85 -1.60 -23.55 6.89
C GLU A 85 -0.22 -22.94 7.16
N LYS A 86 0.35 -22.21 6.17
CA LYS A 86 1.64 -21.52 6.33
C LYS A 86 1.55 -20.39 7.35
N LEU A 87 0.48 -19.59 7.31
CA LEU A 87 0.22 -18.53 8.29
C LEU A 87 0.04 -19.12 9.70
N THR A 88 -0.68 -20.23 9.82
CA THR A 88 -0.87 -20.95 11.09
C THR A 88 0.46 -21.48 11.63
N LYS A 89 1.32 -22.05 10.78
CA LYS A 89 2.68 -22.47 11.16
C LYS A 89 3.56 -21.29 11.59
N ALA A 90 3.30 -20.09 11.05
CA ALA A 90 3.99 -18.86 11.48
C ALA A 90 3.41 -18.25 12.77
N GLY A 91 2.41 -18.88 13.39
CA GLY A 91 1.84 -18.49 14.69
C GLY A 91 0.59 -17.62 14.62
N PHE A 92 -0.05 -17.47 13.44
CA PHE A 92 -1.25 -16.66 13.27
C PHE A 92 -2.52 -17.52 13.29
N SER A 93 -3.63 -16.92 13.75
CA SER A 93 -4.96 -17.47 13.50
C SER A 93 -5.42 -17.02 12.11
N ALA A 94 -5.56 -17.97 11.19
CA ALA A 94 -5.83 -17.72 9.79
C ALA A 94 -6.94 -18.67 9.29
N ASP A 95 -8.18 -18.18 9.26
CA ASP A 95 -9.34 -18.97 8.90
C ASP A 95 -9.71 -18.81 7.43
N VAL A 96 -10.07 -19.92 6.78
CA VAL A 96 -10.49 -19.95 5.38
C VAL A 96 -12.01 -20.10 5.26
N TYR A 97 -12.60 -19.25 4.43
CA TYR A 97 -14.04 -19.19 4.20
C TYR A 97 -14.38 -19.26 2.72
N GLU A 98 -15.59 -19.75 2.42
CA GLU A 98 -16.17 -19.62 1.09
C GLU A 98 -16.62 -18.17 0.84
N PHE A 99 -16.41 -17.64 -0.37
CA PHE A 99 -16.83 -16.29 -0.72
C PHE A 99 -18.33 -16.03 -0.51
N THR A 100 -19.17 -17.07 -0.58
CA THR A 100 -20.61 -16.96 -0.33
C THR A 100 -20.95 -16.53 1.09
N LEU A 101 -20.04 -16.69 2.04
CA LEU A 101 -20.19 -16.28 3.43
C LEU A 101 -19.70 -14.85 3.70
N CYS A 102 -19.34 -14.12 2.67
CA CYS A 102 -18.69 -12.82 2.72
C CYS A 102 -19.32 -11.85 3.72
N ARG A 103 -20.61 -11.56 3.59
CA ARG A 103 -21.31 -10.62 4.48
C ARG A 103 -21.40 -11.11 5.92
N LEU A 104 -21.57 -12.42 6.11
CA LEU A 104 -21.61 -13.02 7.46
C LEU A 104 -20.25 -12.87 8.15
N ILE A 105 -19.18 -13.21 7.45
CA ILE A 105 -17.81 -13.11 8.00
C ILE A 105 -17.40 -11.65 8.18
N GLY A 106 -17.76 -10.76 7.26
CA GLY A 106 -17.54 -9.31 7.40
C GLY A 106 -18.19 -8.75 8.67
N ASN A 107 -19.45 -9.10 8.93
CA ASN A 107 -20.13 -8.68 10.17
C ASN A 107 -19.44 -9.24 11.42
N ARG A 108 -18.94 -10.49 11.38
CA ARG A 108 -18.20 -11.09 12.50
C ARG A 108 -16.86 -10.40 12.72
N ALA A 109 -16.12 -10.09 11.65
CA ALA A 109 -14.85 -9.37 11.74
C ALA A 109 -15.03 -7.98 12.36
N ILE A 110 -16.06 -7.25 11.94
CA ILE A 110 -16.43 -5.94 12.47
C ILE A 110 -16.80 -6.04 13.97
N ALA A 111 -17.66 -7.00 14.35
CA ALA A 111 -18.03 -7.21 15.74
C ALA A 111 -16.81 -7.57 16.59
N SER A 112 -15.96 -8.48 16.09
CA SER A 112 -14.73 -8.89 16.77
C SER A 112 -13.73 -7.75 16.97
N TYR A 113 -13.63 -6.82 16.00
CA TYR A 113 -12.80 -5.62 16.13
C TYR A 113 -13.36 -4.67 17.21
N LYS A 114 -14.68 -4.46 17.26
CA LYS A 114 -15.33 -3.61 18.27
C LYS A 114 -15.15 -4.15 19.69
N GLU A 115 -15.14 -5.47 19.85
CA GLU A 115 -14.89 -6.11 21.15
C GLU A 115 -13.42 -6.03 21.58
N SER A 116 -12.50 -6.33 20.67
CA SER A 116 -11.07 -6.38 20.91
C SER A 116 -10.34 -5.94 19.65
N PRO A 117 -9.98 -4.64 19.56
CA PRO A 117 -9.29 -4.10 18.41
C PRO A 117 -7.98 -4.84 18.14
N ALA A 118 -7.84 -5.36 16.91
CA ALA A 118 -6.64 -5.99 16.41
C ALA A 118 -6.55 -5.73 14.90
N PRO A 119 -5.34 -5.68 14.30
CA PRO A 119 -5.19 -5.54 12.86
C PRO A 119 -6.02 -6.57 12.11
N ILE A 120 -6.78 -6.13 11.10
CA ILE A 120 -7.56 -7.02 10.23
C ILE A 120 -6.79 -7.22 8.92
N VAL A 121 -6.61 -8.48 8.54
CA VAL A 121 -6.00 -8.89 7.27
C VAL A 121 -7.02 -9.68 6.47
N LEU A 122 -7.25 -9.27 5.23
CA LEU A 122 -8.18 -9.92 4.29
C LEU A 122 -7.40 -10.40 3.07
N ILE A 123 -7.51 -11.67 2.73
CA ILE A 123 -6.83 -12.27 1.58
C ILE A 123 -7.85 -13.05 0.77
N GLY A 124 -7.93 -12.83 -0.54
CA GLY A 124 -8.91 -13.53 -1.36
C GLY A 124 -8.46 -13.82 -2.77
N HIS A 125 -8.84 -15.00 -3.28
CA HIS A 125 -8.64 -15.40 -4.67
C HIS A 125 -9.96 -15.30 -5.44
N SER A 126 -9.92 -14.77 -6.67
CA SER A 126 -11.10 -14.73 -7.57
C SER A 126 -12.29 -14.02 -6.91
N MET A 127 -13.44 -14.66 -6.77
CA MET A 127 -14.60 -14.14 -6.01
C MET A 127 -14.27 -13.86 -4.53
N GLY A 128 -13.26 -14.52 -3.97
CA GLY A 128 -12.74 -14.21 -2.63
C GLY A 128 -12.04 -12.86 -2.57
N GLY A 129 -11.40 -12.44 -3.66
CA GLY A 129 -10.82 -11.09 -3.78
C GLY A 129 -11.90 -9.99 -3.73
N LEU A 130 -13.00 -10.19 -4.50
CA LEU A 130 -14.19 -9.32 -4.40
C LEU A 130 -14.72 -9.28 -2.97
N CYS A 131 -14.78 -10.45 -2.30
CA CYS A 131 -15.21 -10.54 -0.91
C CYS A 131 -14.33 -9.70 0.02
N SER A 132 -13.02 -9.75 -0.13
CA SER A 132 -12.07 -8.97 0.68
C SER A 132 -12.30 -7.47 0.55
N VAL A 133 -12.54 -6.95 -0.66
CA VAL A 133 -12.85 -5.53 -0.89
C VAL A 133 -14.23 -5.17 -0.32
N LEU A 134 -15.25 -6.00 -0.55
CA LEU A 134 -16.60 -5.77 0.02
C LEU A 134 -16.58 -5.70 1.56
N ILE A 135 -15.81 -6.56 2.23
CA ILE A 135 -15.66 -6.49 3.70
C ILE A 135 -14.97 -5.20 4.12
N SER A 136 -13.99 -4.73 3.35
CA SER A 136 -13.34 -3.44 3.61
C SER A 136 -14.30 -2.27 3.51
N GLU A 137 -15.22 -2.29 2.54
CA GLU A 137 -16.30 -1.30 2.43
C GLU A 137 -17.31 -1.38 3.60
N MET A 138 -17.64 -2.59 4.04
CA MET A 138 -18.50 -2.78 5.21
C MET A 138 -17.82 -2.19 6.46
N ALA A 139 -16.53 -2.43 6.65
CA ALA A 139 -15.73 -1.89 7.75
C ALA A 139 -15.59 -0.35 7.65
N ALA A 140 -15.48 0.21 6.44
CA ALA A 140 -15.41 1.66 6.22
C ALA A 140 -16.67 2.38 6.75
N LYS A 141 -17.85 1.79 6.59
CA LYS A 141 -19.12 2.34 7.11
C LYS A 141 -19.15 2.43 8.63
N GLU A 142 -18.33 1.64 9.30
CA GLU A 142 -18.19 1.58 10.75
C GLU A 142 -16.91 2.29 11.24
N ASN A 143 -16.19 2.98 10.35
CA ASN A 143 -14.90 3.64 10.60
C ASN A 143 -13.82 2.68 11.16
N ILE A 144 -13.85 1.42 10.75
CA ILE A 144 -12.87 0.41 11.16
C ILE A 144 -11.78 0.32 10.10
N PRO A 145 -10.49 0.47 10.47
CA PRO A 145 -9.38 0.32 9.55
C PRO A 145 -9.15 -1.16 9.18
N ILE A 146 -8.70 -1.39 7.96
CA ILE A 146 -8.23 -2.69 7.49
C ILE A 146 -6.73 -2.58 7.24
N SER A 147 -5.95 -3.35 7.97
CA SER A 147 -4.48 -3.19 7.95
C SER A 147 -3.82 -3.73 6.69
N LEU A 148 -4.40 -4.79 6.09
CA LEU A 148 -3.90 -5.34 4.82
C LEU A 148 -5.02 -6.04 4.06
N VAL A 149 -5.11 -5.73 2.78
CA VAL A 149 -5.92 -6.47 1.81
C VAL A 149 -5.02 -7.01 0.70
N ILE A 150 -5.11 -8.31 0.43
CA ILE A 150 -4.42 -8.93 -0.70
C ILE A 150 -5.46 -9.61 -1.58
N THR A 151 -5.51 -9.21 -2.84
CA THR A 151 -6.34 -9.86 -3.86
C THR A 151 -5.45 -10.64 -4.82
N ILE A 152 -5.82 -11.89 -5.09
CA ILE A 152 -5.11 -12.79 -6.01
C ILE A 152 -6.06 -13.09 -7.16
N ASP A 153 -5.77 -12.55 -8.32
CA ASP A 153 -6.56 -12.60 -9.54
C ASP A 153 -8.07 -12.41 -9.29
N PRO A 154 -8.46 -11.29 -8.67
CA PRO A 154 -9.84 -11.04 -8.26
C PRO A 154 -10.78 -11.00 -9.46
N ALA A 155 -12.07 -11.23 -9.24
CA ALA A 155 -13.08 -11.12 -10.27
C ALA A 155 -13.15 -9.70 -10.83
N HIS A 156 -13.47 -9.56 -12.13
CA HIS A 156 -13.61 -8.24 -12.78
C HIS A 156 -14.63 -7.29 -12.12
N ALA A 157 -15.63 -7.85 -11.43
CA ALA A 157 -16.66 -7.08 -10.73
C ALA A 157 -16.23 -6.59 -9.34
N THR A 158 -14.94 -6.69 -9.01
CA THR A 158 -14.41 -6.19 -7.72
C THR A 158 -14.41 -4.66 -7.73
N ASP A 159 -15.02 -4.07 -6.72
CA ASP A 159 -15.07 -2.62 -6.54
C ASP A 159 -13.70 -2.00 -6.20
N ASP A 160 -13.62 -0.67 -6.19
CA ASP A 160 -12.40 0.06 -5.86
C ASP A 160 -12.07 -0.07 -4.36
N VAL A 161 -10.77 0.03 -4.02
CA VAL A 161 -10.28 -0.05 -2.63
C VAL A 161 -10.73 1.17 -1.83
N PRO A 162 -11.47 1.00 -0.73
CA PRO A 162 -11.96 2.11 0.09
C PRO A 162 -10.87 2.77 0.95
N LEU A 163 -11.16 3.99 1.43
CA LEU A 163 -10.20 4.84 2.14
C LEU A 163 -9.69 4.29 3.49
N ASN A 164 -10.41 3.34 4.10
CA ASN A 164 -10.04 2.74 5.39
C ASN A 164 -9.01 1.61 5.28
N VAL A 165 -8.56 1.27 4.08
CA VAL A 165 -7.53 0.26 3.87
C VAL A 165 -6.15 0.91 4.00
N GLU A 166 -5.32 0.39 4.90
CA GLU A 166 -3.97 0.91 5.14
C GLU A 166 -2.98 0.39 4.10
N ARG A 167 -3.12 -0.88 3.70
CA ARG A 167 -2.28 -1.53 2.66
C ARG A 167 -3.11 -2.38 1.74
N PHE A 168 -2.93 -2.19 0.44
CA PHE A 168 -3.59 -2.98 -0.59
C PHE A 168 -2.60 -3.52 -1.59
N ILE A 169 -2.68 -4.82 -1.86
CA ILE A 169 -1.86 -5.50 -2.88
C ILE A 169 -2.77 -6.29 -3.80
N ASN A 170 -2.69 -5.99 -5.10
CA ASN A 170 -3.36 -6.74 -6.15
C ASN A 170 -2.34 -7.54 -6.97
N ILE A 171 -2.53 -8.84 -7.09
CA ILE A 171 -1.72 -9.73 -7.94
C ILE A 171 -2.68 -10.35 -8.93
N PHE A 172 -2.57 -10.04 -10.22
CA PHE A 172 -3.60 -10.40 -11.18
C PHE A 172 -3.04 -10.70 -12.58
N LEU A 173 -3.90 -11.15 -13.46
CA LEU A 173 -3.65 -11.45 -14.85
C LEU A 173 -4.64 -10.64 -15.70
N SER A 174 -4.24 -9.50 -16.26
CA SER A 174 -5.18 -8.61 -16.97
C SER A 174 -5.83 -9.24 -18.21
N ASP A 175 -5.30 -10.36 -18.71
CA ASP A 175 -5.84 -11.16 -19.80
C ASP A 175 -6.67 -12.37 -19.33
N SER A 176 -6.85 -12.55 -18.02
CA SER A 176 -7.65 -13.64 -17.45
C SER A 176 -9.16 -13.41 -17.67
N VAL A 177 -9.84 -14.41 -18.18
CA VAL A 177 -11.30 -14.37 -18.40
C VAL A 177 -12.08 -14.62 -17.10
N LEU A 178 -11.50 -15.40 -16.17
CA LEU A 178 -12.14 -15.79 -14.91
C LEU A 178 -11.85 -14.83 -13.76
N GLY A 179 -10.66 -14.24 -13.79
CA GLY A 179 -10.19 -13.23 -12.86
C GLY A 179 -9.92 -11.91 -13.58
N GLY A 180 -8.73 -11.36 -13.41
CA GLY A 180 -8.24 -10.21 -14.19
C GLY A 180 -8.71 -8.86 -13.66
N GLY A 181 -9.29 -8.83 -12.46
CA GLY A 181 -9.73 -7.58 -11.83
C GLY A 181 -8.56 -6.64 -11.55
N ASP A 182 -8.46 -5.57 -12.33
CA ASP A 182 -7.52 -4.47 -12.11
C ASP A 182 -8.11 -3.52 -11.05
N VAL A 183 -8.07 -3.96 -9.81
CA VAL A 183 -8.64 -3.22 -8.68
C VAL A 183 -7.83 -1.96 -8.43
N VAL A 184 -8.46 -0.80 -8.49
CA VAL A 184 -7.85 0.50 -8.22
C VAL A 184 -8.32 1.06 -6.88
N ALA A 185 -7.66 2.09 -6.40
CA ALA A 185 -8.09 2.75 -5.17
C ALA A 185 -9.02 3.93 -5.48
N VAL A 186 -10.01 4.16 -4.60
CA VAL A 186 -10.91 5.33 -4.73
C VAL A 186 -10.12 6.64 -4.69
N PRO A 187 -10.63 7.72 -5.31
CA PRO A 187 -10.02 9.04 -5.23
C PRO A 187 -9.81 9.50 -3.78
N GLY A 188 -8.61 9.98 -3.49
CA GLY A 188 -8.24 10.41 -2.12
C GLY A 188 -7.66 9.31 -1.23
N PHE A 189 -7.49 8.09 -1.75
CA PHE A 189 -6.79 7.02 -1.03
C PHE A 189 -5.38 7.46 -0.62
N ARG A 190 -4.98 7.17 0.61
CA ARG A 190 -3.68 7.54 1.18
C ARG A 190 -2.91 6.34 1.73
N GLY A 191 -3.48 5.14 1.65
CA GLY A 191 -2.81 3.92 2.05
C GLY A 191 -1.68 3.53 1.10
N HIS A 192 -0.99 2.48 1.46
CA HIS A 192 -0.01 1.84 0.59
C HIS A 192 -0.74 1.02 -0.47
N TYR A 193 -0.32 1.15 -1.71
CA TYR A 193 -0.96 0.49 -2.84
C TYR A 193 0.09 -0.07 -3.79
N ALA A 194 -0.06 -1.34 -4.14
CA ALA A 194 0.72 -1.96 -5.21
C ALA A 194 -0.14 -2.94 -6.02
N SER A 195 0.03 -2.93 -7.34
CA SER A 195 -0.70 -3.81 -8.27
C SER A 195 0.28 -4.46 -9.25
N TYR A 196 0.18 -5.77 -9.42
CA TYR A 196 1.10 -6.62 -10.17
C TYR A 196 0.36 -7.39 -11.25
N ASP A 197 0.48 -6.98 -12.50
CA ASP A 197 -0.05 -7.71 -13.65
C ASP A 197 0.96 -8.74 -14.15
N LEU A 198 0.63 -10.02 -14.01
CA LEU A 198 1.49 -11.15 -14.37
C LEU A 198 1.17 -11.73 -15.76
N LYS A 199 0.40 -11.06 -16.61
CA LYS A 199 -0.01 -11.58 -17.92
C LYS A 199 1.14 -11.99 -18.83
N LEU A 200 2.34 -11.45 -18.66
CA LEU A 200 3.51 -11.84 -19.44
C LEU A 200 4.12 -13.20 -19.02
N ASN A 201 3.72 -13.72 -17.85
CA ASN A 201 4.19 -15.01 -17.37
C ASN A 201 3.26 -16.13 -17.84
N SER A 202 3.60 -16.77 -18.97
CA SER A 202 2.78 -17.82 -19.57
C SER A 202 2.57 -19.07 -18.70
N ARG A 203 3.33 -19.25 -17.64
CA ARG A 203 3.19 -20.37 -16.68
C ARG A 203 2.17 -20.09 -15.58
N VAL A 204 1.73 -18.85 -15.45
CA VAL A 204 0.74 -18.41 -14.46
C VAL A 204 -0.63 -18.34 -15.10
N SER A 205 -1.63 -18.82 -14.40
CA SER A 205 -3.04 -18.82 -14.83
C SER A 205 -3.95 -18.59 -13.61
N HIS A 206 -5.22 -18.25 -13.84
CA HIS A 206 -6.21 -18.08 -12.78
C HIS A 206 -6.24 -19.23 -11.75
N ILE A 207 -6.09 -20.46 -12.20
CA ILE A 207 -6.22 -21.66 -11.34
C ILE A 207 -4.93 -22.07 -10.63
N ASN A 208 -3.80 -21.42 -10.91
CA ASN A 208 -2.52 -21.75 -10.26
C ASN A 208 -1.81 -20.57 -9.59
N ILE A 209 -2.16 -19.34 -9.91
CA ILE A 209 -1.55 -18.13 -9.33
C ILE A 209 -1.64 -18.14 -7.78
N GLU A 210 -2.77 -18.56 -7.23
CA GLU A 210 -3.02 -18.68 -5.80
C GLU A 210 -2.27 -19.86 -5.13
N LYS A 211 -1.58 -20.71 -5.93
CA LYS A 211 -0.78 -21.86 -5.48
C LYS A 211 0.72 -21.58 -5.43
N SER A 212 1.14 -20.39 -5.84
CA SER A 212 2.55 -20.00 -5.87
C SER A 212 3.18 -19.97 -4.49
N ASP A 213 4.17 -20.82 -4.27
CA ASP A 213 4.89 -20.87 -2.99
C ASP A 213 5.70 -19.59 -2.74
N ASP A 214 6.17 -18.93 -3.79
CA ASP A 214 6.90 -17.66 -3.69
C ASP A 214 5.97 -16.52 -3.25
N ILE A 215 4.77 -16.43 -3.82
CA ILE A 215 3.74 -15.46 -3.39
C ILE A 215 3.35 -15.75 -1.93
N HIS A 216 3.10 -17.01 -1.58
CA HIS A 216 2.74 -17.40 -0.21
C HIS A 216 3.82 -17.00 0.80
N ARG A 217 5.10 -17.26 0.51
CA ARG A 217 6.22 -16.90 1.38
C ARG A 217 6.21 -15.40 1.66
N GLN A 218 6.11 -14.58 0.62
CA GLN A 218 6.10 -13.13 0.74
C GLN A 218 4.89 -12.61 1.50
N ILE A 219 3.70 -13.21 1.32
CA ILE A 219 2.51 -12.88 2.09
C ILE A 219 2.72 -13.19 3.58
N VAL A 220 3.27 -14.36 3.91
CA VAL A 220 3.58 -14.74 5.30
C VAL A 220 4.58 -13.78 5.93
N ASP A 221 5.64 -13.44 5.20
CA ASP A 221 6.66 -12.48 5.66
C ASP A 221 6.04 -11.09 5.92
N MET A 222 5.18 -10.63 5.02
CA MET A 222 4.48 -9.35 5.13
C MET A 222 3.56 -9.32 6.36
N VAL A 223 2.75 -10.35 6.55
CA VAL A 223 1.85 -10.47 7.72
C VAL A 223 2.65 -10.53 9.03
N THR A 224 3.78 -11.23 9.03
CA THR A 224 4.67 -11.33 10.21
C THR A 224 5.24 -9.98 10.62
N GLN A 225 5.42 -9.08 9.66
CA GLN A 225 5.98 -7.75 9.90
C GLN A 225 4.94 -6.71 10.33
N LEU A 226 3.65 -6.89 9.97
CA LEU A 226 2.58 -5.93 10.26
C LEU A 226 2.55 -5.41 11.71
N PRO A 227 2.68 -6.24 12.76
CA PRO A 227 2.65 -5.76 14.14
C PRO A 227 3.86 -4.90 14.53
N ARG A 228 4.92 -4.92 13.73
CA ARG A 228 6.19 -4.23 13.97
C ARG A 228 6.33 -2.94 13.15
N ILE A 229 5.50 -2.79 12.12
CA ILE A 229 5.49 -1.60 11.29
C ILE A 229 4.72 -0.54 12.05
N GLN A 230 5.44 0.37 12.70
CA GLN A 230 4.83 1.61 13.14
C GLN A 230 4.19 2.26 11.91
N VAL A 231 2.98 2.77 12.07
CA VAL A 231 2.29 3.57 11.04
C VAL A 231 3.15 4.83 10.81
N GLN A 232 4.24 4.66 10.05
CA GLN A 232 4.98 5.80 9.52
C GLN A 232 3.99 6.57 8.66
N THR A 233 3.90 7.84 8.92
CA THR A 233 3.00 8.78 8.26
C THR A 233 2.83 8.41 6.78
N GLN A 234 1.62 7.99 6.41
CA GLN A 234 1.23 7.59 5.06
C GLN A 234 1.40 8.69 4.01
N ALA A 235 1.87 9.88 4.43
CA ALA A 235 1.98 11.07 3.60
C ALA A 235 2.89 10.89 2.36
N ASP A 236 3.81 9.94 2.38
CA ASP A 236 4.84 9.78 1.35
C ASP A 236 4.71 8.48 0.54
N ALA A 237 3.68 7.66 0.79
CA ALA A 237 3.45 6.43 0.05
C ALA A 237 3.04 6.73 -1.40
N VAL A 238 3.80 6.22 -2.36
CA VAL A 238 3.51 6.35 -3.79
C VAL A 238 2.91 5.05 -4.29
N PRO A 239 1.72 5.08 -4.93
CA PRO A 239 1.14 3.89 -5.54
C PRO A 239 2.05 3.28 -6.60
N LEU A 240 2.13 1.96 -6.63
CA LEU A 240 2.91 1.19 -7.60
C LEU A 240 1.98 0.37 -8.49
N ARG A 241 2.29 0.33 -9.79
CA ARG A 241 1.59 -0.52 -10.76
C ARG A 241 2.63 -1.11 -11.70
N TYR A 242 2.64 -2.44 -11.80
CA TYR A 242 3.63 -3.17 -12.56
C TYR A 242 2.99 -4.08 -13.61
N LEU A 243 3.56 -4.05 -14.81
CA LEU A 243 3.53 -5.16 -15.74
C LEU A 243 4.79 -5.98 -15.47
N VAL A 244 4.64 -7.09 -14.77
CA VAL A 244 5.78 -7.91 -14.34
C VAL A 244 6.42 -8.57 -15.57
N PRO A 245 7.75 -8.41 -15.81
CA PRO A 245 8.40 -9.02 -16.94
C PRO A 245 8.29 -10.54 -16.90
N ALA A 246 8.27 -11.16 -18.09
CA ALA A 246 8.26 -12.62 -18.22
C ALA A 246 9.43 -13.25 -17.47
N ASP A 247 9.22 -14.43 -16.90
CA ASP A 247 10.23 -15.20 -16.17
C ASP A 247 10.91 -14.50 -14.96
N THR A 248 10.32 -13.40 -14.52
CA THR A 248 10.77 -12.67 -13.32
C THR A 248 10.03 -13.19 -12.09
N LEU A 249 10.78 -13.40 -10.99
CA LEU A 249 10.14 -13.62 -9.69
C LEU A 249 9.43 -12.35 -9.25
N VAL A 250 8.18 -12.50 -8.85
CA VAL A 250 7.41 -11.38 -8.29
C VAL A 250 7.96 -11.08 -6.90
N GLU A 251 8.37 -9.83 -6.69
CA GLU A 251 8.67 -9.30 -5.36
C GLU A 251 7.57 -8.33 -4.98
N LEU A 252 6.94 -8.57 -3.82
CA LEU A 252 5.80 -7.80 -3.37
C LEU A 252 6.27 -6.61 -2.50
N TRP A 253 6.23 -5.43 -3.08
CA TRP A 253 6.31 -4.16 -2.34
C TRP A 253 4.91 -3.64 -2.06
N ASP A 254 4.71 -2.88 -1.01
CA ASP A 254 3.39 -2.30 -0.70
C ASP A 254 3.19 -0.90 -1.28
N SER A 255 4.28 -0.19 -1.56
CA SER A 255 4.27 1.17 -2.11
C SER A 255 5.67 1.60 -2.52
N GLY A 256 5.78 2.77 -3.13
CA GLY A 256 7.05 3.46 -3.41
C GLY A 256 7.31 4.62 -2.48
N VAL A 257 8.56 5.07 -2.48
CA VAL A 257 9.02 6.29 -1.81
C VAL A 257 9.73 7.20 -2.81
N ARG A 258 9.57 8.51 -2.67
CA ARG A 258 10.27 9.50 -3.49
C ARG A 258 11.65 9.79 -2.91
N LEU A 259 12.67 9.65 -3.72
CA LEU A 259 14.06 9.91 -3.36
C LEU A 259 14.68 10.92 -4.32
N PRO A 260 15.51 11.88 -3.82
CA PRO A 260 16.29 12.76 -4.69
C PRO A 260 17.49 11.99 -5.26
N VAL A 261 17.73 12.12 -6.56
CA VAL A 261 18.92 11.63 -7.23
C VAL A 261 20.10 12.50 -6.81
N ARG A 262 21.20 11.90 -6.38
CA ARG A 262 22.43 12.56 -6.00
C ARG A 262 23.41 12.62 -7.16
N ALA A 263 24.41 13.48 -7.08
CA ALA A 263 25.50 13.49 -8.04
C ALA A 263 26.26 12.16 -8.02
N GLY A 264 26.38 11.52 -9.17
CA GLY A 264 27.02 10.20 -9.34
C GLY A 264 26.09 9.00 -9.21
N ASP A 265 24.80 9.20 -8.85
CA ASP A 265 23.82 8.11 -8.85
C ASP A 265 23.55 7.65 -10.28
N THR A 266 23.50 6.32 -10.44
CA THR A 266 23.02 5.64 -11.64
C THR A 266 21.84 4.76 -11.29
N MET A 267 21.11 4.30 -12.30
CA MET A 267 19.99 3.37 -12.09
C MET A 267 20.45 2.08 -11.39
N GLU A 268 21.64 1.59 -11.77
CA GLU A 268 22.26 0.38 -11.20
C GLU A 268 22.68 0.61 -9.73
N SER A 269 23.26 1.78 -9.41
CA SER A 269 23.65 2.08 -8.03
C SER A 269 22.46 2.20 -7.10
N ILE A 270 21.37 2.81 -7.56
CA ILE A 270 20.12 2.91 -6.80
C ILE A 270 19.46 1.54 -6.65
N SER A 271 19.40 0.76 -7.74
CA SER A 271 18.91 -0.62 -7.73
C SER A 271 19.65 -1.47 -6.69
N ALA A 272 20.97 -1.44 -6.70
CA ALA A 272 21.80 -2.19 -5.76
C ALA A 272 21.61 -1.71 -4.30
N THR A 273 21.59 -0.40 -4.08
CA THR A 273 21.44 0.20 -2.74
C THR A 273 20.10 -0.17 -2.11
N HIS A 274 19.03 -0.11 -2.88
CA HIS A 274 17.68 -0.38 -2.40
C HIS A 274 17.26 -1.84 -2.58
N ARG A 275 18.10 -2.70 -3.19
CA ARG A 275 17.78 -4.10 -3.52
C ARG A 275 16.47 -4.23 -4.30
N VAL A 276 16.25 -3.36 -5.25
CA VAL A 276 15.09 -3.33 -6.13
C VAL A 276 15.55 -3.47 -7.57
N PRO A 277 14.99 -4.38 -8.37
CA PRO A 277 15.43 -4.56 -9.74
C PRO A 277 15.18 -3.31 -10.59
N VAL A 278 16.08 -3.04 -11.52
CA VAL A 278 16.04 -1.84 -12.38
C VAL A 278 14.71 -1.68 -13.09
N TRP A 279 14.12 -2.78 -13.61
CA TRP A 279 12.83 -2.73 -14.30
C TRP A 279 11.70 -2.14 -13.42
N ALA A 280 11.71 -2.45 -12.12
CA ALA A 280 10.71 -1.94 -11.20
C ALA A 280 10.86 -0.43 -10.95
N ILE A 281 12.09 0.06 -10.84
CA ILE A 281 12.36 1.50 -10.72
C ILE A 281 11.95 2.21 -12.01
N LEU A 282 12.27 1.67 -13.18
CA LEU A 282 11.91 2.24 -14.48
C LEU A 282 10.38 2.35 -14.61
N GLN A 283 9.63 1.29 -14.34
CA GLN A 283 8.18 1.29 -14.43
C GLN A 283 7.53 2.25 -13.41
N SER A 284 8.01 2.28 -12.17
CA SER A 284 7.50 3.21 -11.15
C SER A 284 7.63 4.69 -11.56
N ASN A 285 8.59 4.99 -12.43
CA ASN A 285 8.87 6.36 -12.89
C ASN A 285 8.46 6.62 -14.34
N SER A 286 7.87 5.64 -15.02
CA SER A 286 7.56 5.72 -16.45
C SER A 286 8.78 6.08 -17.31
N LEU A 287 9.94 5.51 -16.98
CA LEU A 287 11.21 5.77 -17.64
C LEU A 287 11.52 4.68 -18.67
N PRO A 288 12.15 5.02 -19.81
CA PRO A 288 12.65 4.04 -20.78
C PRO A 288 13.88 3.29 -20.23
N GLU A 289 14.19 2.12 -20.81
CA GLU A 289 15.32 1.27 -20.38
C GLU A 289 16.69 1.98 -20.38
N ASN A 290 16.87 2.92 -21.30
CA ASN A 290 18.10 3.69 -21.45
C ASN A 290 18.07 5.05 -20.74
N ALA A 291 17.17 5.24 -19.76
CA ALA A 291 17.06 6.50 -19.03
C ALA A 291 18.33 6.81 -18.24
N THR A 292 18.78 8.05 -18.36
CA THR A 292 19.83 8.63 -17.51
C THR A 292 19.22 9.48 -16.42
N LEU A 293 19.77 9.38 -15.20
CA LEU A 293 19.30 10.15 -14.06
C LEU A 293 20.02 11.50 -14.01
N THR A 294 19.29 12.54 -13.60
CA THR A 294 19.83 13.88 -13.42
C THR A 294 19.89 14.22 -11.93
N PRO A 295 21.02 14.70 -11.39
CA PRO A 295 21.10 15.13 -10.00
C PRO A 295 20.01 16.15 -9.64
N GLY A 296 19.34 15.95 -8.51
CA GLY A 296 18.19 16.73 -8.08
C GLY A 296 16.83 16.27 -8.62
N GLN A 297 16.81 15.38 -9.61
CA GLN A 297 15.58 14.70 -10.05
C GLN A 297 15.00 13.90 -8.88
N SER A 298 13.67 13.90 -8.75
CA SER A 298 12.97 12.99 -7.82
C SER A 298 12.59 11.70 -8.53
N ILE A 299 12.94 10.56 -7.97
CA ILE A 299 12.54 9.24 -8.46
C ILE A 299 11.75 8.47 -7.41
N ILE A 300 10.86 7.59 -7.87
CA ILE A 300 10.10 6.67 -7.04
C ILE A 300 10.87 5.36 -7.01
N VAL A 301 11.17 4.88 -5.79
CA VAL A 301 11.79 3.58 -5.56
C VAL A 301 10.83 2.71 -4.76
N PRO A 302 10.53 1.48 -5.18
CA PRO A 302 9.77 0.51 -4.38
C PRO A 302 10.41 0.35 -3.01
N ARG A 303 9.59 0.26 -1.97
CA ARG A 303 10.11 0.12 -0.62
C ARG A 303 9.80 -1.27 -0.06
N HIS A 304 10.78 -1.84 0.60
CA HIS A 304 10.57 -3.04 1.41
C HIS A 304 9.84 -2.68 2.70
N LEU A 305 8.94 -3.55 3.16
CA LEU A 305 8.22 -3.38 4.44
C LEU A 305 9.20 -3.28 5.61
N THR A 306 10.24 -4.09 5.58
CA THR A 306 11.36 -3.99 6.51
C THR A 306 12.60 -3.60 5.72
N PRO A 307 13.31 -2.54 6.11
CA PRO A 307 14.57 -2.19 5.46
C PRO A 307 15.52 -3.40 5.47
N PRO A 308 16.26 -3.66 4.38
CA PRO A 308 17.15 -4.82 4.27
C PRO A 308 18.16 -4.95 5.41
N GLU A 309 18.60 -3.83 5.97
CA GLU A 309 19.52 -3.78 7.13
C GLU A 309 18.84 -4.30 8.40
N ALA A 310 17.59 -3.92 8.65
CA ALA A 310 16.80 -4.39 9.79
C ALA A 310 16.46 -5.87 9.63
N ALA A 311 16.17 -6.36 8.42
CA ALA A 311 15.93 -7.77 8.13
C ALA A 311 17.19 -8.61 8.39
N ALA A 312 18.38 -8.13 8.02
CA ALA A 312 19.65 -8.80 8.28
C ALA A 312 19.98 -8.86 9.79
N ALA A 313 19.68 -7.80 10.54
CA ALA A 313 19.88 -7.77 11.99
C ALA A 313 18.94 -8.73 12.76
N MET A 314 17.75 -8.98 12.21
CA MET A 314 16.76 -9.92 12.79
C MET A 314 17.05 -11.38 12.44
N ALA A 315 17.83 -11.66 11.40
CA ALA A 315 18.25 -13.01 11.00
C ALA A 315 19.41 -13.54 11.84
N VAL A 316 20.05 -12.72 12.66
CA VAL A 316 21.11 -13.17 13.58
C VAL A 316 20.45 -13.82 14.80
N PRO A 317 20.63 -15.13 15.03
CA PRO A 317 20.09 -15.77 16.22
C PRO A 317 20.69 -15.11 17.49
N PRO A 318 19.92 -14.97 18.55
CA PRO A 318 20.44 -14.41 19.80
C PRO A 318 21.67 -15.22 20.25
N PRO A 319 22.70 -14.57 20.79
CA PRO A 319 23.88 -15.25 21.25
C PRO A 319 23.49 -16.36 22.28
N ALA A 320 23.96 -17.56 22.04
CA ALA A 320 23.69 -18.68 22.89
C ALA A 320 24.05 -18.32 24.35
N ALA A 321 23.09 -18.52 25.25
CA ALA A 321 23.31 -18.27 26.68
C ALA A 321 24.55 -19.02 27.13
N PRO A 322 25.44 -18.43 27.95
CA PRO A 322 26.64 -19.08 28.41
C PRO A 322 26.29 -20.39 29.16
N SER A 323 26.77 -21.50 28.64
CA SER A 323 26.59 -22.81 29.25
C SER A 323 27.23 -22.78 30.64
N GLY A 324 26.39 -22.73 31.65
CA GLY A 324 26.82 -22.81 33.05
C GLY A 324 27.63 -24.10 33.29
N ARG A 325 28.93 -24.00 33.43
CA ARG A 325 29.78 -25.06 33.94
C ARG A 325 29.32 -25.41 35.35
N LYS A 326 28.62 -26.51 35.50
CA LYS A 326 28.49 -27.15 36.83
C LYS A 326 29.86 -27.63 37.29
N LYS A 327 30.31 -27.09 38.42
CA LYS A 327 31.37 -27.70 39.21
C LYS A 327 30.80 -28.83 40.05
#